data_725223e84d08a35f938dd753d23d7d1f
#
_entry.id   725223e84d08a35f938dd753d23d7d1f
#
_cell.length_a   1.000
_cell.length_b   1.000
_cell.length_c   1.000
_cell.angle_alpha   90.00
_cell.angle_beta   90.00
_cell.angle_gamma   90.00
#
_symmetry.space_group_name_H-M   'P 1'
#
loop_
_entity.id
_entity.type
_entity.pdbx_description
1 polymer ?
#
loop_
_entity_poly.entity_id
_entity_poly.type
_entity_poly.pdbx_seq_one_letter_code
_entity_poly.pdbx_strand_id
1 'polypeptide(L)'
;MDVQITPRRLSGVVTPPPSKSLAHRWILAAALAAGTSVVKNVAFSEDIEATLRCMEALGASWEAAEDGLRVAGIGGERRPFGDLPQFDCGESGSTLRFLIPIALTVDQGGVFTGRGRLMERPQQPYFDLFDRRGISYALEGGALTVRGSLSPGEFRLRGDVSSQFFTGLLMALPLLEGPSVVISTTKLESASYTSMTMGVLARCGVHVRWSPALNGFGVEPGVYGPFEETVEADWSQAAFWYAAISLGSNLRLRGLKGQSAQGDAAVVGHYKKLALTGEVKINLSDCPDLLPPLAVMAAVRRGTTRFTHAARLRLKESDRLATVARMLKALGGAVSEEEDGLTVYGVSTLPGGVVDGANDHRIVMAAAIAATRCQGPVTIRGAEAVKKSYPNFWRDYENLGGAVHVL
;
A
#
# COMPACT_ATOMS: atom_id res chain seq x y z
N MET A 1 -5.52 -20.92 -5.97
CA MET A 1 -5.38 -21.72 -4.71
C MET A 1 -6.57 -21.40 -3.83
N ASP A 2 -7.29 -22.43 -3.41
CA ASP A 2 -8.36 -22.28 -2.43
C ASP A 2 -7.92 -22.93 -1.13
N VAL A 3 -8.34 -22.37 0.00
CA VAL A 3 -8.04 -22.91 1.32
C VAL A 3 -9.30 -23.03 2.16
N GLN A 4 -9.34 -24.07 2.99
CA GLN A 4 -10.36 -24.21 4.03
C GLN A 4 -9.70 -24.03 5.41
N ILE A 5 -10.29 -23.19 6.23
CA ILE A 5 -9.86 -22.92 7.59
C ILE A 5 -10.84 -23.54 8.56
N THR A 6 -10.35 -24.40 9.45
CA THR A 6 -11.10 -24.88 10.61
C THR A 6 -10.99 -23.82 11.72
N PRO A 7 -12.12 -23.35 12.29
CA PRO A 7 -12.11 -22.31 13.32
C PRO A 7 -11.25 -22.68 14.51
N ARG A 8 -10.26 -21.84 14.82
CA ARG A 8 -9.36 -22.02 15.95
C ARG A 8 -8.77 -20.69 16.38
N ARG A 9 -8.69 -20.44 17.69
CA ARG A 9 -7.98 -19.27 18.21
C ARG A 9 -6.48 -19.46 18.04
N LEU A 10 -5.81 -18.39 17.63
CA LEU A 10 -4.36 -18.35 17.47
C LEU A 10 -3.68 -18.03 18.81
N SER A 11 -2.45 -18.52 19.00
CA SER A 11 -1.66 -18.25 20.18
C SER A 11 -0.17 -18.20 19.85
N GLY A 12 0.57 -17.29 20.47
CA GLY A 12 2.01 -17.21 20.30
C GLY A 12 2.53 -15.80 20.05
N VAL A 13 3.71 -15.73 19.43
CA VAL A 13 4.40 -14.49 19.12
C VAL A 13 4.53 -14.36 17.61
N VAL A 14 4.17 -13.21 17.05
CA VAL A 14 4.30 -12.91 15.62
C VAL A 14 5.06 -11.61 15.41
N THR A 15 5.95 -11.62 14.43
CA THR A 15 6.59 -10.42 13.91
C THR A 15 5.97 -10.12 12.55
N PRO A 16 5.21 -9.03 12.40
CA PRO A 16 4.68 -8.65 11.09
C PRO A 16 5.81 -8.48 10.08
N PRO A 17 5.55 -8.72 8.79
CA PRO A 17 6.56 -8.53 7.76
C PRO A 17 7.02 -7.07 7.70
N PRO A 18 8.15 -6.76 7.05
CA PRO A 18 8.56 -5.39 6.80
C PRO A 18 7.54 -4.62 5.98
N SER A 19 7.45 -3.31 6.23
CA SER A 19 6.48 -2.43 5.58
C SER A 19 6.70 -2.36 4.06
N LYS A 20 5.74 -2.91 3.31
CA LYS A 20 5.73 -2.83 1.86
C LYS A 20 5.81 -1.39 1.37
N SER A 21 5.03 -0.49 1.97
CA SER A 21 4.98 0.93 1.60
C SER A 21 6.30 1.66 1.81
N LEU A 22 7.06 1.32 2.85
CA LEU A 22 8.41 1.86 3.06
C LEU A 22 9.42 1.18 2.15
N ALA A 23 9.34 -0.13 1.95
CA ALA A 23 10.25 -0.87 1.08
C ALA A 23 10.25 -0.32 -0.36
N HIS A 24 9.07 -0.07 -0.95
CA HIS A 24 8.99 0.60 -2.26
C HIS A 24 9.77 1.91 -2.31
N ARG A 25 9.64 2.74 -1.27
CA ARG A 25 10.30 4.05 -1.21
C ARG A 25 11.81 3.93 -1.05
N TRP A 26 12.27 3.05 -0.16
CA TRP A 26 13.69 2.82 0.04
C TRP A 26 14.37 2.23 -1.20
N ILE A 27 13.72 1.27 -1.86
CA ILE A 27 14.25 0.64 -3.09
C ILE A 27 14.36 1.68 -4.22
N LEU A 28 13.33 2.49 -4.44
CA LEU A 28 13.38 3.52 -5.47
C LEU A 28 14.36 4.65 -5.13
N ALA A 29 14.44 5.07 -3.87
CA ALA A 29 15.45 6.04 -3.45
C ALA A 29 16.88 5.50 -3.64
N ALA A 30 17.10 4.21 -3.35
CA ALA A 30 18.37 3.53 -3.61
C ALA A 30 18.69 3.45 -5.12
N ALA A 31 17.68 3.17 -5.95
CA ALA A 31 17.85 3.16 -7.40
C ALA A 31 18.22 4.54 -7.98
N LEU A 32 17.78 5.62 -7.35
CA LEU A 32 18.10 7.00 -7.75
C LEU A 32 19.39 7.52 -7.14
N ALA A 33 19.97 6.84 -6.14
CA ALA A 33 21.15 7.30 -5.41
C ALA A 33 22.42 7.30 -6.27
N ALA A 34 23.33 8.24 -5.97
CA ALA A 34 24.68 8.30 -6.55
C ALA A 34 25.61 7.37 -5.77
N GLY A 35 25.53 6.07 -6.07
CA GLY A 35 26.34 5.03 -5.43
C GLY A 35 25.52 3.84 -4.95
N THR A 36 26.10 3.05 -4.05
CA THR A 36 25.50 1.81 -3.55
C THR A 36 24.82 2.03 -2.20
N SER A 37 23.54 1.68 -2.11
CA SER A 37 22.76 1.71 -0.89
C SER A 37 22.44 0.29 -0.39
N VAL A 38 22.18 0.15 0.90
CA VAL A 38 21.76 -1.11 1.53
C VAL A 38 20.37 -0.92 2.15
N VAL A 39 19.43 -1.76 1.72
CA VAL A 39 18.05 -1.78 2.26
C VAL A 39 17.85 -3.12 2.97
N LYS A 40 17.87 -3.10 4.30
CA LYS A 40 17.74 -4.29 5.15
C LYS A 40 16.27 -4.61 5.44
N ASN A 41 16.02 -5.88 5.81
CA ASN A 41 14.68 -6.36 6.19
C ASN A 41 13.64 -6.09 5.09
N VAL A 42 13.83 -6.70 3.92
CA VAL A 42 12.91 -6.59 2.78
C VAL A 42 12.20 -7.93 2.58
N ALA A 43 10.88 -7.90 2.48
CA ALA A 43 10.09 -9.06 2.06
C ALA A 43 9.88 -9.03 0.55
N PHE A 44 10.26 -10.11 -0.12
CA PHE A 44 10.07 -10.29 -1.56
C PHE A 44 8.62 -10.69 -1.85
N SER A 45 7.73 -9.71 -1.79
CA SER A 45 6.35 -9.85 -2.24
C SER A 45 6.25 -9.55 -3.73
N GLU A 46 5.19 -10.02 -4.40
CA GLU A 46 4.98 -9.78 -5.84
C GLU A 46 5.07 -8.27 -6.21
N ASP A 47 4.55 -7.40 -5.34
CA ASP A 47 4.63 -5.95 -5.54
C ASP A 47 6.07 -5.41 -5.41
N ILE A 48 6.87 -5.94 -4.48
CA ILE A 48 8.27 -5.54 -4.31
C ILE A 48 9.11 -6.07 -5.46
N GLU A 49 8.90 -7.31 -5.89
CA GLU A 49 9.56 -7.88 -7.08
C GLU A 49 9.26 -7.07 -8.34
N ALA A 50 8.01 -6.58 -8.51
CA ALA A 50 7.67 -5.68 -9.60
C ALA A 50 8.48 -4.37 -9.54
N THR A 51 8.68 -3.79 -8.34
CA THR A 51 9.51 -2.59 -8.18
C THR A 51 10.98 -2.87 -8.52
N LEU A 52 11.51 -4.03 -8.12
CA LEU A 52 12.88 -4.43 -8.42
C LEU A 52 13.10 -4.58 -9.93
N ARG A 53 12.21 -5.28 -10.64
CA ARG A 53 12.27 -5.37 -12.12
C ARG A 53 12.21 -4.02 -12.79
N CYS A 54 11.34 -3.14 -12.31
CA CYS A 54 11.18 -1.81 -12.89
C CYS A 54 12.40 -0.91 -12.63
N MET A 55 13.06 -1.01 -11.47
CA MET A 55 14.28 -0.24 -11.23
C MET A 55 15.46 -0.75 -12.06
N GLU A 56 15.52 -2.05 -12.39
CA GLU A 56 16.48 -2.59 -13.36
C GLU A 56 16.24 -2.02 -14.75
N ALA A 57 14.98 -1.96 -15.18
CA ALA A 57 14.60 -1.29 -16.43
C ALA A 57 14.97 0.19 -16.44
N LEU A 58 14.99 0.84 -15.26
CA LEU A 58 15.47 2.21 -15.07
C LEU A 58 17.01 2.31 -15.12
N GLY A 59 17.74 1.19 -15.04
CA GLY A 59 19.20 1.07 -15.12
C GLY A 59 19.95 0.90 -13.83
N ALA A 60 19.26 0.84 -12.71
CA ALA A 60 19.86 0.43 -11.46
C ALA A 60 20.07 -1.09 -11.45
N SER A 61 20.97 -1.55 -10.60
CA SER A 61 21.16 -2.99 -10.39
C SER A 61 21.09 -3.32 -8.90
N TRP A 62 20.78 -4.57 -8.60
CA TRP A 62 20.71 -5.02 -7.22
C TRP A 62 21.20 -6.45 -7.06
N GLU A 63 21.61 -6.77 -5.86
CA GLU A 63 21.95 -8.12 -5.43
C GLU A 63 21.33 -8.39 -4.05
N ALA A 64 21.00 -9.65 -3.79
CA ALA A 64 20.52 -10.06 -2.47
C ALA A 64 21.68 -9.94 -1.46
N ALA A 65 21.40 -9.39 -0.28
CA ALA A 65 22.28 -9.36 0.88
C ALA A 65 21.74 -10.30 1.97
N GLU A 66 22.51 -10.55 3.02
CA GLU A 66 22.16 -11.50 4.10
C GLU A 66 20.77 -11.23 4.71
N ASP A 67 20.40 -9.96 4.88
CA ASP A 67 19.12 -9.55 5.47
C ASP A 67 18.37 -8.51 4.62
N GLY A 68 18.60 -8.45 3.30
CA GLY A 68 17.94 -7.46 2.44
C GLY A 68 18.54 -7.36 1.04
N LEU A 69 18.75 -6.13 0.59
CA LEU A 69 19.20 -5.78 -0.76
C LEU A 69 20.38 -4.82 -0.71
N ARG A 70 21.33 -5.01 -1.63
CA ARG A 70 22.34 -4.03 -2.01
C ARG A 70 21.96 -3.50 -3.39
N VAL A 71 21.81 -2.19 -3.53
CA VAL A 71 21.34 -1.53 -4.76
C VAL A 71 22.39 -0.55 -5.23
N ALA A 72 22.89 -0.72 -6.46
CA ALA A 72 23.71 0.27 -7.16
C ALA A 72 22.79 1.18 -7.96
N GLY A 73 22.69 2.44 -7.55
CA GLY A 73 21.79 3.42 -8.14
C GLY A 73 22.37 4.10 -9.37
N ILE A 74 21.50 4.79 -10.13
CA ILE A 74 21.85 5.48 -11.37
C ILE A 74 22.43 6.90 -11.17
N GLY A 75 22.46 7.41 -9.93
CA GLY A 75 22.90 8.78 -9.63
C GLY A 75 21.99 9.88 -10.13
N GLY A 76 20.76 9.56 -10.56
CA GLY A 76 19.84 10.50 -11.17
C GLY A 76 20.24 10.94 -12.58
N GLU A 77 21.23 10.30 -13.20
CA GLU A 77 21.69 10.62 -14.55
C GLU A 77 20.58 10.39 -15.59
N ARG A 78 20.45 11.35 -16.49
CA ARG A 78 19.55 11.22 -17.64
C ARG A 78 20.19 10.30 -18.68
N ARG A 79 19.41 9.35 -19.17
CA ARG A 79 19.84 8.52 -20.28
C ARG A 79 19.79 9.29 -21.61
N PRO A 80 20.68 8.98 -22.56
CA PRO A 80 20.56 9.52 -23.91
C PRO A 80 19.26 9.07 -24.56
N PHE A 81 18.78 9.85 -25.52
CA PHE A 81 17.60 9.51 -26.32
C PHE A 81 17.70 8.10 -26.92
N GLY A 82 16.69 7.29 -26.72
CA GLY A 82 16.62 5.92 -27.20
C GLY A 82 15.18 5.38 -27.15
N ASP A 83 15.06 4.07 -27.24
CA ASP A 83 13.78 3.40 -27.03
C ASP A 83 13.30 3.58 -25.59
N LEU A 84 12.00 3.75 -25.44
CA LEU A 84 11.40 3.89 -24.11
C LEU A 84 11.58 2.61 -23.28
N PRO A 85 12.03 2.71 -22.01
CA PRO A 85 12.11 1.57 -21.14
C PRO A 85 10.74 0.93 -20.89
N GLN A 86 10.73 -0.40 -20.73
CA GLN A 86 9.54 -1.19 -20.49
C GLN A 86 9.43 -1.51 -18.99
N PHE A 87 8.34 -1.11 -18.37
CA PHE A 87 8.09 -1.29 -16.93
C PHE A 87 6.93 -2.27 -16.69
N ASP A 88 7.22 -3.54 -16.34
CA ASP A 88 6.21 -4.48 -15.86
C ASP A 88 5.93 -4.21 -14.38
N CYS A 89 4.88 -3.46 -14.10
CA CYS A 89 4.45 -3.09 -12.76
C CYS A 89 3.68 -4.20 -12.02
N GLY A 90 3.44 -5.37 -12.64
CA GLY A 90 2.64 -6.42 -12.05
C GLY A 90 1.24 -5.94 -11.67
N GLU A 91 0.85 -6.05 -10.42
CA GLU A 91 -0.40 -5.45 -9.89
C GLU A 91 -0.13 -4.27 -8.94
N SER A 92 1.12 -3.79 -8.86
CA SER A 92 1.57 -2.79 -7.92
C SER A 92 1.23 -1.36 -8.35
N GLY A 93 0.21 -0.77 -7.75
CA GLY A 93 -0.13 0.64 -7.96
C GLY A 93 0.94 1.61 -7.43
N SER A 94 1.74 1.21 -6.44
CA SER A 94 2.87 2.02 -5.95
C SER A 94 3.97 2.06 -7.01
N THR A 95 4.35 0.91 -7.56
CA THR A 95 5.37 0.82 -8.61
C THR A 95 5.00 1.69 -9.81
N LEU A 96 3.79 1.51 -10.34
CA LEU A 96 3.30 2.27 -11.49
C LEU A 96 3.35 3.79 -11.24
N ARG A 97 2.69 4.25 -10.16
CA ARG A 97 2.51 5.68 -9.91
C ARG A 97 3.77 6.39 -9.44
N PHE A 98 4.71 5.69 -8.82
CA PHE A 98 5.98 6.29 -8.43
C PHE A 98 6.91 6.42 -9.63
N LEU A 99 6.94 5.42 -10.50
CA LEU A 99 7.86 5.38 -11.63
C LEU A 99 7.47 6.29 -12.78
N ILE A 100 6.19 6.55 -13.03
CA ILE A 100 5.77 7.43 -14.13
C ILE A 100 6.51 8.79 -14.10
N PRO A 101 6.48 9.60 -13.01
CA PRO A 101 7.20 10.86 -13.00
C PRO A 101 8.73 10.68 -12.93
N ILE A 102 9.23 9.60 -12.30
CA ILE A 102 10.67 9.29 -12.29
C ILE A 102 11.16 9.05 -13.73
N ALA A 103 10.49 8.22 -14.50
CA ALA A 103 10.85 7.94 -15.89
C ALA A 103 10.78 9.20 -16.78
N LEU A 104 9.82 10.09 -16.56
CA LEU A 104 9.75 11.39 -17.22
C LEU A 104 10.92 12.33 -16.87
N THR A 105 11.65 12.04 -15.80
CA THR A 105 12.78 12.86 -15.36
C THR A 105 14.10 12.29 -15.87
N VAL A 106 14.28 10.96 -15.86
CA VAL A 106 15.56 10.31 -16.18
C VAL A 106 15.61 9.68 -17.58
N ASP A 107 14.47 9.26 -18.16
CA ASP A 107 14.39 8.53 -19.45
C ASP A 107 13.46 9.17 -20.48
N GLN A 108 12.88 10.33 -20.20
CA GLN A 108 11.87 10.98 -21.05
C GLN A 108 10.59 10.16 -21.25
N GLY A 109 10.25 9.35 -20.28
CA GLY A 109 9.05 8.54 -20.24
C GLY A 109 9.31 7.04 -20.21
N GLY A 110 8.29 6.26 -20.57
CA GLY A 110 8.34 4.81 -20.55
C GLY A 110 7.04 4.16 -21.00
N VAL A 111 7.08 2.85 -21.17
CA VAL A 111 5.90 2.01 -21.42
C VAL A 111 5.64 1.19 -20.18
N PHE A 112 4.48 1.39 -19.59
CA PHE A 112 4.07 0.75 -18.33
C PHE A 112 2.99 -0.29 -18.59
N THR A 113 3.23 -1.51 -18.16
CA THR A 113 2.27 -2.61 -18.23
C THR A 113 1.89 -3.09 -16.85
N GLY A 114 0.74 -3.74 -16.74
CA GLY A 114 0.26 -4.28 -15.49
C GLY A 114 -0.71 -5.43 -15.69
N ARG A 115 -0.99 -6.14 -14.61
CA ARG A 115 -1.94 -7.26 -14.54
C ARG A 115 -3.10 -6.96 -13.60
N GLY A 116 -4.11 -7.84 -13.62
CA GLY A 116 -5.32 -7.67 -12.82
C GLY A 116 -5.99 -6.34 -13.16
N ARG A 117 -6.41 -5.61 -12.15
CA ARG A 117 -7.09 -4.32 -12.33
C ARG A 117 -6.14 -3.11 -12.40
N LEU A 118 -4.81 -3.31 -12.43
CA LEU A 118 -3.86 -2.19 -12.30
C LEU A 118 -4.07 -1.11 -13.36
N MET A 119 -4.23 -1.52 -14.63
CA MET A 119 -4.37 -0.57 -15.73
C MET A 119 -5.78 0.06 -15.83
N GLU A 120 -6.77 -0.51 -15.14
CA GLU A 120 -8.12 0.05 -15.01
C GLU A 120 -8.20 1.11 -13.89
N ARG A 121 -7.23 1.12 -12.96
CA ARG A 121 -7.22 2.07 -11.84
C ARG A 121 -6.94 3.48 -12.37
N PRO A 122 -7.68 4.51 -11.90
CA PRO A 122 -7.58 5.85 -12.47
C PRO A 122 -6.16 6.42 -12.40
N GLN A 123 -5.68 6.96 -13.53
CA GLN A 123 -4.46 7.74 -13.65
C GLN A 123 -4.76 9.22 -13.95
N GLN A 124 -6.03 9.62 -13.86
CA GLN A 124 -6.50 10.94 -14.22
C GLN A 124 -5.70 12.10 -13.59
N PRO A 125 -5.25 12.04 -12.30
CA PRO A 125 -4.43 13.11 -11.75
C PRO A 125 -3.13 13.36 -12.53
N TYR A 126 -2.51 12.32 -13.11
CA TYR A 126 -1.37 12.50 -13.99
C TYR A 126 -1.79 12.94 -15.39
N PHE A 127 -2.87 12.40 -15.97
CA PHE A 127 -3.34 12.79 -17.28
C PHE A 127 -3.69 14.29 -17.34
N ASP A 128 -4.42 14.80 -16.35
CA ASP A 128 -4.72 16.23 -16.22
C ASP A 128 -3.45 17.10 -16.09
N LEU A 129 -2.41 16.57 -15.45
CA LEU A 129 -1.12 17.23 -15.35
C LEU A 129 -0.37 17.23 -16.67
N PHE A 130 -0.39 16.09 -17.38
CA PHE A 130 0.30 15.90 -18.67
C PHE A 130 -0.28 16.80 -19.74
N ASP A 131 -1.62 16.91 -19.82
CA ASP A 131 -2.30 17.82 -20.74
C ASP A 131 -1.83 19.27 -20.56
N ARG A 132 -1.71 19.72 -19.31
CA ARG A 132 -1.23 21.09 -19.01
C ARG A 132 0.25 21.31 -19.32
N ARG A 133 1.06 20.25 -19.37
CA ARG A 133 2.50 20.32 -19.56
C ARG A 133 2.98 19.85 -20.94
N GLY A 134 2.05 19.48 -21.82
CA GLY A 134 2.38 18.98 -23.17
C GLY A 134 3.12 17.64 -23.16
N ILE A 135 2.92 16.81 -22.14
CA ILE A 135 3.45 15.45 -22.04
C ILE A 135 2.47 14.52 -22.74
N SER A 136 2.95 13.77 -23.74
CA SER A 136 2.08 12.84 -24.47
C SER A 136 1.89 11.54 -23.69
N TYR A 137 0.68 10.99 -23.76
CA TYR A 137 0.37 9.69 -23.18
C TYR A 137 -0.67 8.95 -24.03
N ALA A 138 -0.63 7.63 -23.98
CA ALA A 138 -1.62 6.75 -24.60
C ALA A 138 -1.81 5.51 -23.74
N LEU A 139 -3.07 5.12 -23.51
CA LEU A 139 -3.44 3.87 -22.83
C LEU A 139 -4.10 2.96 -23.87
N GLU A 140 -3.33 2.03 -24.41
CA GLU A 140 -3.74 1.15 -25.49
C GLU A 140 -3.24 -0.28 -25.24
N GLY A 141 -4.04 -1.28 -25.57
CA GLY A 141 -3.65 -2.68 -25.45
C GLY A 141 -3.25 -3.12 -24.02
N GLY A 142 -3.73 -2.40 -22.98
CA GLY A 142 -3.36 -2.68 -21.59
C GLY A 142 -1.98 -2.11 -21.19
N ALA A 143 -1.36 -1.28 -22.03
CA ALA A 143 -0.12 -0.58 -21.75
C ALA A 143 -0.35 0.94 -21.71
N LEU A 144 0.28 1.63 -20.76
CA LEU A 144 0.34 3.08 -20.68
C LEU A 144 1.71 3.54 -21.21
N THR A 145 1.72 4.18 -22.37
CA THR A 145 2.91 4.84 -22.90
C THR A 145 2.89 6.31 -22.49
N VAL A 146 3.99 6.79 -21.91
CA VAL A 146 4.15 8.21 -21.57
C VAL A 146 5.44 8.72 -22.20
N ARG A 147 5.40 9.89 -22.89
CA ARG A 147 6.55 10.53 -23.54
C ARG A 147 6.61 12.00 -23.21
N GLY A 148 7.80 12.47 -22.85
CA GLY A 148 8.08 13.86 -22.54
C GLY A 148 9.09 14.00 -21.42
N SER A 149 9.27 15.22 -20.95
CA SER A 149 10.17 15.53 -19.83
C SER A 149 9.46 16.43 -18.84
N LEU A 150 9.70 16.19 -17.56
CA LEU A 150 9.31 17.15 -16.54
C LEU A 150 10.28 18.33 -16.52
N SER A 151 9.73 19.52 -16.38
CA SER A 151 10.48 20.76 -16.11
C SER A 151 10.09 21.29 -14.73
N PRO A 152 10.99 22.04 -14.05
CA PRO A 152 10.67 22.68 -12.77
C PRO A 152 9.41 23.56 -12.82
N GLY A 153 8.82 23.83 -11.66
CA GLY A 153 7.68 24.73 -11.53
C GLY A 153 6.53 24.15 -10.72
N GLU A 154 5.30 24.56 -11.06
CA GLU A 154 4.12 24.22 -10.28
C GLU A 154 3.40 22.96 -10.81
N PHE A 155 3.07 22.03 -9.90
CA PHE A 155 2.37 20.77 -10.15
C PHE A 155 1.08 20.73 -9.32
N ARG A 156 -0.07 20.89 -9.98
CA ARG A 156 -1.38 20.86 -9.31
C ARG A 156 -2.09 19.54 -9.59
N LEU A 157 -2.47 18.80 -8.54
CA LEU A 157 -3.23 17.56 -8.66
C LEU A 157 -4.32 17.48 -7.57
N ARG A 158 -5.30 16.63 -7.82
CA ARG A 158 -6.29 16.24 -6.80
C ARG A 158 -5.63 15.35 -5.75
N GLY A 159 -5.82 15.70 -4.45
CA GLY A 159 -5.29 14.94 -3.31
C GLY A 159 -6.23 13.85 -2.78
N ASP A 160 -7.49 13.84 -3.24
CA ASP A 160 -8.54 12.94 -2.77
C ASP A 160 -8.63 11.61 -3.53
N VAL A 161 -7.82 11.42 -4.58
CA VAL A 161 -7.76 10.16 -5.35
C VAL A 161 -6.74 9.19 -4.73
N SER A 162 -5.49 9.60 -4.63
CA SER A 162 -4.42 8.79 -4.01
C SER A 162 -3.18 9.62 -3.72
N SER A 163 -2.60 9.45 -2.53
CA SER A 163 -1.30 10.03 -2.16
C SER A 163 -0.11 9.47 -2.98
N GLN A 164 -0.31 8.38 -3.72
CA GLN A 164 0.73 7.79 -4.58
C GLN A 164 1.16 8.74 -5.70
N PHE A 165 0.26 9.57 -6.24
CA PHE A 165 0.59 10.58 -7.24
C PHE A 165 1.53 11.64 -6.69
N PHE A 166 1.31 12.07 -5.44
CA PHE A 166 2.20 12.99 -4.75
C PHE A 166 3.56 12.34 -4.48
N THR A 167 3.57 11.12 -3.95
CA THR A 167 4.82 10.38 -3.71
C THR A 167 5.69 10.28 -4.96
N GLY A 168 5.10 9.92 -6.10
CA GLY A 168 5.85 9.84 -7.36
C GLY A 168 6.51 11.16 -7.75
N LEU A 169 5.77 12.26 -7.69
CA LEU A 169 6.33 13.60 -7.95
C LEU A 169 7.40 13.98 -6.94
N LEU A 170 7.15 13.78 -5.63
CA LEU A 170 8.14 14.11 -4.59
C LEU A 170 9.45 13.35 -4.76
N MET A 171 9.42 12.15 -5.32
CA MET A 171 10.63 11.38 -5.62
C MET A 171 11.31 11.81 -6.94
N ALA A 172 10.55 12.29 -7.91
CA ALA A 172 11.09 12.68 -9.21
C ALA A 172 11.65 14.11 -9.25
N LEU A 173 10.91 15.06 -8.66
CA LEU A 173 11.19 16.49 -8.80
C LEU A 173 12.54 16.96 -8.24
N PRO A 174 13.13 16.35 -7.20
CA PRO A 174 14.49 16.71 -6.76
C PRO A 174 15.56 16.52 -7.82
N LEU A 175 15.32 15.65 -8.82
CA LEU A 175 16.25 15.40 -9.92
C LEU A 175 16.22 16.49 -11.00
N LEU A 176 15.33 17.46 -10.91
CA LEU A 176 15.24 18.59 -11.84
C LEU A 176 16.23 19.69 -11.44
N GLU A 177 16.61 20.53 -12.43
CA GLU A 177 17.61 21.58 -12.23
C GLU A 177 17.11 22.81 -11.46
N GLY A 178 15.81 22.92 -11.19
CA GLY A 178 15.20 24.05 -10.51
C GLY A 178 14.13 23.66 -9.49
N PRO A 179 13.74 24.61 -8.62
CA PRO A 179 12.74 24.35 -7.58
C PRO A 179 11.35 24.07 -8.16
N SER A 180 10.59 23.27 -7.44
CA SER A 180 9.24 22.91 -7.82
C SER A 180 8.28 22.97 -6.62
N VAL A 181 6.98 23.10 -6.91
CA VAL A 181 5.93 23.09 -5.89
C VAL A 181 4.85 22.10 -6.30
N VAL A 182 4.48 21.19 -5.42
CA VAL A 182 3.38 20.22 -5.63
C VAL A 182 2.19 20.63 -4.77
N ILE A 183 1.08 21.00 -5.39
CA ILE A 183 -0.10 21.56 -4.72
C ILE A 183 -1.26 20.57 -4.82
N SER A 184 -1.90 20.30 -3.69
CA SER A 184 -3.16 19.58 -3.67
C SER A 184 -4.33 20.52 -3.87
N THR A 185 -5.12 20.30 -4.93
CA THR A 185 -6.29 21.12 -5.27
C THR A 185 -7.54 20.74 -4.44
N THR A 186 -7.49 19.63 -3.74
CA THR A 186 -8.51 19.14 -2.81
C THR A 186 -7.86 18.80 -1.47
N LYS A 187 -8.60 18.29 -0.49
CA LYS A 187 -7.99 17.75 0.73
C LYS A 187 -7.02 16.62 0.37
N LEU A 188 -5.81 16.67 0.91
CA LEU A 188 -4.84 15.59 0.76
C LEU A 188 -5.23 14.41 1.66
N GLU A 189 -5.72 13.35 1.06
CA GLU A 189 -6.04 12.10 1.73
C GLU A 189 -4.78 11.22 1.89
N SER A 190 -4.69 10.43 2.97
CA SER A 190 -3.50 9.63 3.29
C SER A 190 -2.20 10.46 3.40
N ALA A 191 -2.27 11.60 4.09
CA ALA A 191 -1.12 12.47 4.31
C ALA A 191 0.06 11.76 4.98
N SER A 192 -0.19 10.73 5.81
CA SER A 192 0.84 9.89 6.41
C SER A 192 1.78 9.24 5.38
N TYR A 193 1.26 8.85 4.21
CA TYR A 193 2.09 8.26 3.15
C TYR A 193 3.03 9.28 2.49
N THR A 194 2.63 10.54 2.38
CA THR A 194 3.54 11.61 1.93
C THR A 194 4.56 11.94 3.00
N SER A 195 4.19 11.88 4.28
CA SER A 195 5.13 12.04 5.40
C SER A 195 6.18 10.92 5.41
N MET A 196 5.81 9.66 5.15
CA MET A 196 6.78 8.58 4.95
C MET A 196 7.75 8.88 3.80
N THR A 197 7.24 9.42 2.67
CA THR A 197 8.09 9.81 1.54
C THR A 197 9.07 10.88 1.94
N MET A 198 8.62 11.95 2.61
CA MET A 198 9.50 13.03 3.09
C MET A 198 10.57 12.49 4.04
N GLY A 199 10.23 11.55 4.92
CA GLY A 199 11.19 10.91 5.82
C GLY A 199 12.27 10.13 5.08
N VAL A 200 11.90 9.36 4.06
CA VAL A 200 12.86 8.63 3.20
C VAL A 200 13.76 9.62 2.44
N LEU A 201 13.18 10.63 1.80
CA LEU A 201 13.94 11.64 1.05
C LEU A 201 14.96 12.38 1.92
N ALA A 202 14.56 12.79 3.13
CA ALA A 202 15.45 13.46 4.08
C ALA A 202 16.67 12.58 4.47
N ARG A 203 16.49 11.28 4.60
CA ARG A 203 17.58 10.32 4.89
C ARG A 203 18.53 10.14 3.70
N CYS A 204 18.04 10.38 2.48
CA CYS A 204 18.86 10.37 1.26
C CYS A 204 19.52 11.73 0.96
N GLY A 205 19.38 12.72 1.85
CA GLY A 205 19.93 14.07 1.65
C GLY A 205 19.04 14.99 0.79
N VAL A 206 17.81 14.57 0.47
CA VAL A 206 16.85 15.33 -0.34
C VAL A 206 15.81 15.98 0.56
N HIS A 207 15.60 17.30 0.40
CA HIS A 207 14.74 18.07 1.27
C HIS A 207 13.44 18.50 0.59
N VAL A 208 12.32 18.01 1.14
CA VAL A 208 10.96 18.40 0.77
C VAL A 208 10.29 19.05 1.97
N ARG A 209 9.64 20.18 1.77
CA ARG A 209 8.96 20.94 2.84
C ARG A 209 7.46 21.01 2.62
N TRP A 210 6.70 20.58 3.61
CA TRP A 210 5.25 20.81 3.62
C TRP A 210 4.95 22.29 3.89
N SER A 211 4.04 22.85 3.11
CA SER A 211 3.53 24.22 3.29
C SER A 211 2.01 24.20 3.49
N PRO A 212 1.51 24.41 4.71
CA PRO A 212 0.07 24.49 4.96
C PRO A 212 -0.62 25.60 4.14
N ALA A 213 0.06 26.74 3.94
CA ALA A 213 -0.48 27.86 3.19
C ALA A 213 -0.76 27.54 1.73
N LEU A 214 0.01 26.62 1.14
CA LEU A 214 -0.15 26.15 -0.23
C LEU A 214 -0.96 24.86 -0.33
N ASN A 215 -1.31 24.22 0.79
CA ASN A 215 -1.80 22.83 0.82
C ASN A 215 -0.92 21.94 -0.05
N GLY A 216 0.42 22.01 0.12
CA GLY A 216 1.36 21.43 -0.82
C GLY A 216 2.79 21.32 -0.31
N PHE A 217 3.69 20.96 -1.20
CA PHE A 217 5.10 20.66 -0.91
C PHE A 217 6.01 21.51 -1.77
N GLY A 218 6.98 22.18 -1.14
CA GLY A 218 8.13 22.77 -1.82
C GLY A 218 9.22 21.70 -1.99
N VAL A 219 9.77 21.61 -3.18
CA VAL A 219 10.80 20.63 -3.57
C VAL A 219 11.97 21.40 -4.18
N GLU A 220 13.13 21.30 -3.54
CA GLU A 220 14.39 21.86 -4.05
C GLU A 220 15.15 20.79 -4.85
N PRO A 221 15.97 21.20 -5.84
CA PRO A 221 16.91 20.30 -6.48
C PRO A 221 17.80 19.60 -5.45
N GLY A 222 18.13 18.33 -5.69
CA GLY A 222 18.96 17.56 -4.79
C GLY A 222 19.46 16.27 -5.40
N VAL A 223 20.56 15.76 -4.88
CA VAL A 223 21.14 14.48 -5.28
C VAL A 223 20.84 13.46 -4.19
N TYR A 224 20.35 12.30 -4.58
CA TYR A 224 20.14 11.19 -3.68
C TYR A 224 21.51 10.61 -3.26
N GLY A 225 21.88 10.79 -2.01
CA GLY A 225 23.03 10.14 -1.42
C GLY A 225 22.79 8.66 -1.13
N PRO A 226 23.82 7.81 -1.19
CA PRO A 226 23.69 6.41 -0.77
C PRO A 226 23.46 6.32 0.74
N PHE A 227 22.81 5.23 1.16
CA PHE A 227 22.40 5.03 2.55
C PHE A 227 22.40 3.55 2.95
N GLU A 228 22.31 3.30 4.26
CA GLU A 228 21.99 2.01 4.83
C GLU A 228 20.82 2.16 5.78
N GLU A 229 19.69 1.50 5.48
CA GLU A 229 18.46 1.62 6.25
C GLU A 229 17.74 0.28 6.40
N THR A 230 17.08 0.12 7.54
CA THR A 230 16.29 -1.08 7.84
C THR A 230 14.80 -0.76 7.75
N VAL A 231 14.08 -1.50 6.91
CA VAL A 231 12.62 -1.38 6.78
C VAL A 231 11.95 -1.84 8.07
N GLU A 232 11.16 -0.97 8.68
CA GLU A 232 10.41 -1.32 9.89
C GLU A 232 9.22 -2.24 9.60
N ALA A 233 8.72 -2.93 10.63
CA ALA A 233 7.56 -3.81 10.51
C ALA A 233 6.30 -3.05 10.05
N ASP A 234 5.45 -3.73 9.29
CA ASP A 234 4.27 -3.19 8.63
C ASP A 234 3.07 -3.09 9.58
N TRP A 235 2.64 -1.87 9.87
CA TRP A 235 1.45 -1.63 10.70
C TRP A 235 0.13 -2.02 10.02
N SER A 236 0.06 -1.98 8.68
CA SER A 236 -1.10 -2.49 7.93
C SER A 236 -1.27 -4.00 8.13
N GLN A 237 -0.14 -4.74 8.11
CA GLN A 237 -0.16 -6.19 8.32
C GLN A 237 -0.38 -6.53 9.80
N ALA A 238 0.21 -5.76 10.72
CA ALA A 238 -0.04 -5.89 12.16
C ALA A 238 -1.53 -5.77 12.51
N ALA A 239 -2.30 -4.99 11.77
CA ALA A 239 -3.72 -4.78 12.00
C ALA A 239 -4.54 -6.08 11.93
N PHE A 240 -4.15 -7.05 11.10
CA PHE A 240 -4.80 -8.36 11.04
C PHE A 240 -4.59 -9.15 12.34
N TRP A 241 -3.40 -9.09 12.90
CA TRP A 241 -3.11 -9.74 14.19
C TRP A 241 -3.80 -9.03 15.35
N TYR A 242 -3.92 -7.70 15.33
CA TYR A 242 -4.78 -6.95 16.26
C TYR A 242 -6.24 -7.40 16.15
N ALA A 243 -6.73 -7.65 14.94
CA ALA A 243 -8.06 -8.18 14.73
C ALA A 243 -8.20 -9.59 15.34
N ALA A 244 -7.23 -10.49 15.15
CA ALA A 244 -7.21 -11.81 15.78
C ALA A 244 -7.27 -11.70 17.31
N ILE A 245 -6.51 -10.77 17.92
CA ILE A 245 -6.56 -10.52 19.38
C ILE A 245 -7.96 -10.07 19.80
N SER A 246 -8.59 -9.16 19.06
CA SER A 246 -9.95 -8.69 19.39
C SER A 246 -11.00 -9.81 19.31
N LEU A 247 -10.75 -10.84 18.49
CA LEU A 247 -11.58 -12.04 18.38
C LEU A 247 -11.27 -13.11 19.42
N GLY A 248 -10.33 -12.85 20.33
CA GLY A 248 -10.01 -13.71 21.46
C GLY A 248 -8.79 -14.61 21.26
N SER A 249 -7.96 -14.38 20.26
CA SER A 249 -6.64 -15.01 20.10
C SER A 249 -5.64 -14.44 21.13
N ASN A 250 -4.68 -15.25 21.57
CA ASN A 250 -3.65 -14.86 22.55
C ASN A 250 -2.32 -14.62 21.84
N LEU A 251 -2.17 -13.45 21.22
CA LEU A 251 -0.99 -13.11 20.43
C LEU A 251 -0.19 -11.97 21.06
N ARG A 252 1.13 -12.01 20.85
CA ARG A 252 2.05 -10.90 21.12
C ARG A 252 2.73 -10.49 19.82
N LEU A 253 2.64 -9.20 19.46
CA LEU A 253 3.32 -8.65 18.30
C LEU A 253 4.69 -8.13 18.71
N ARG A 254 5.73 -8.41 17.89
CA ARG A 254 7.09 -7.91 18.06
C ARG A 254 7.53 -7.11 16.83
N GLY A 255 8.59 -6.34 16.96
CA GLY A 255 9.22 -5.61 15.85
C GLY A 255 8.52 -4.32 15.42
N LEU A 256 7.37 -3.99 16.00
CA LEU A 256 6.67 -2.74 15.71
C LEU A 256 7.33 -1.56 16.42
N LYS A 257 7.60 -0.47 15.70
CA LYS A 257 8.09 0.77 16.28
C LYS A 257 6.90 1.60 16.81
N GLY A 258 6.96 2.01 18.08
CA GLY A 258 5.89 2.81 18.71
C GLY A 258 5.75 4.21 18.10
N GLN A 259 6.84 4.78 17.63
CA GLN A 259 6.86 6.01 16.82
C GLN A 259 7.15 5.63 15.37
N SER A 260 6.12 5.57 14.56
CA SER A 260 6.20 5.25 13.13
C SER A 260 5.47 6.29 12.30
N ALA A 261 6.01 6.61 11.13
CA ALA A 261 5.35 7.46 10.15
C ALA A 261 4.20 6.74 9.40
N GLN A 262 4.04 5.43 9.59
CA GLN A 262 2.96 4.66 8.99
C GLN A 262 1.62 5.06 9.61
N GLY A 263 0.69 5.61 8.82
CA GLY A 263 -0.64 6.03 9.28
C GLY A 263 -1.45 4.89 9.88
N ASP A 264 -1.19 3.66 9.45
CA ASP A 264 -1.86 2.46 9.93
C ASP A 264 -1.50 2.07 11.37
N ALA A 265 -0.50 2.73 12.01
CA ALA A 265 -0.29 2.66 13.45
C ALA A 265 -1.52 3.12 14.26
N ALA A 266 -2.43 3.88 13.62
CA ALA A 266 -3.73 4.24 14.17
C ALA A 266 -4.58 3.03 14.58
N VAL A 267 -4.25 1.81 14.08
CA VAL A 267 -4.93 0.57 14.49
C VAL A 267 -4.97 0.40 16.01
N VAL A 268 -3.95 0.80 16.75
CA VAL A 268 -3.90 0.72 18.21
C VAL A 268 -5.03 1.55 18.85
N GLY A 269 -5.25 2.76 18.35
CA GLY A 269 -6.33 3.62 18.79
C GLY A 269 -7.71 3.08 18.40
N HIS A 270 -7.84 2.58 17.18
CA HIS A 270 -9.08 1.99 16.68
C HIS A 270 -9.43 0.68 17.39
N TYR A 271 -8.46 -0.17 17.69
CA TYR A 271 -8.63 -1.37 18.51
C TYR A 271 -9.24 -1.04 19.88
N LYS A 272 -8.71 -0.01 20.56
CA LYS A 272 -9.26 0.46 21.84
C LYS A 272 -10.69 0.99 21.70
N LYS A 273 -10.99 1.76 20.65
CA LYS A 273 -12.35 2.26 20.38
C LYS A 273 -13.33 1.11 20.13
N LEU A 274 -12.91 0.10 19.37
CA LEU A 274 -13.76 -1.05 19.04
C LEU A 274 -14.01 -1.99 20.22
N ALA A 275 -13.23 -1.89 21.30
CA ALA A 275 -13.51 -2.59 22.56
C ALA A 275 -14.68 -1.96 23.35
N LEU A 276 -15.10 -0.73 23.03
CA LEU A 276 -16.25 -0.07 23.66
C LEU A 276 -17.57 -0.64 23.13
N THR A 277 -18.65 -0.54 23.90
CA THR A 277 -20.01 -0.88 23.46
C THR A 277 -20.71 0.32 22.79
N GLY A 278 -21.83 0.08 22.13
CA GLY A 278 -22.62 1.15 21.50
C GLY A 278 -22.12 1.56 20.10
N GLU A 279 -22.38 2.79 19.71
CA GLU A 279 -21.98 3.29 18.39
C GLU A 279 -20.53 3.82 18.40
N VAL A 280 -19.76 3.42 17.38
CA VAL A 280 -18.38 3.89 17.13
C VAL A 280 -18.28 4.39 15.69
N LYS A 281 -17.64 5.56 15.51
CA LYS A 281 -17.31 6.13 14.20
C LYS A 281 -15.81 6.10 13.98
N ILE A 282 -15.39 5.62 12.81
CA ILE A 282 -14.00 5.54 12.37
C ILE A 282 -13.85 6.24 11.03
N ASN A 283 -13.04 7.29 11.01
CA ASN A 283 -12.65 7.97 9.78
C ASN A 283 -11.43 7.27 9.17
N LEU A 284 -11.51 6.86 7.91
CA LEU A 284 -10.50 6.11 7.18
C LEU A 284 -9.64 6.98 6.24
N SER A 285 -9.79 8.31 6.30
CA SER A 285 -9.09 9.22 5.38
C SER A 285 -7.55 9.05 5.40
N ASP A 286 -6.95 8.75 6.54
CA ASP A 286 -5.50 8.58 6.69
C ASP A 286 -5.03 7.13 6.81
N CYS A 287 -5.95 6.18 7.02
CA CYS A 287 -5.65 4.75 7.20
C CYS A 287 -6.61 3.85 6.42
N PRO A 288 -6.77 4.04 5.09
CA PRO A 288 -7.77 3.33 4.29
C PRO A 288 -7.56 1.81 4.29
N ASP A 289 -6.32 1.39 4.41
CA ASP A 289 -5.94 -0.02 4.36
C ASP A 289 -6.32 -0.79 5.63
N LEU A 290 -6.74 -0.08 6.69
CA LEU A 290 -7.25 -0.69 7.91
C LEU A 290 -8.72 -1.14 7.82
N LEU A 291 -9.50 -0.75 6.79
CA LEU A 291 -10.91 -1.14 6.71
C LEU A 291 -11.13 -2.65 6.87
N PRO A 292 -10.46 -3.56 6.13
CA PRO A 292 -10.74 -4.99 6.24
C PRO A 292 -10.54 -5.57 7.65
N PRO A 293 -9.38 -5.39 8.33
CA PRO A 293 -9.21 -5.90 9.68
C PRO A 293 -10.13 -5.22 10.72
N LEU A 294 -10.38 -3.90 10.59
CA LEU A 294 -11.29 -3.20 11.51
C LEU A 294 -12.75 -3.65 11.32
N ALA A 295 -13.17 -3.95 10.09
CA ALA A 295 -14.51 -4.46 9.81
C ALA A 295 -14.72 -5.85 10.43
N VAL A 296 -13.68 -6.70 10.46
CA VAL A 296 -13.70 -7.98 11.15
C VAL A 296 -13.83 -7.78 12.67
N MET A 297 -13.10 -6.85 13.26
CA MET A 297 -13.25 -6.49 14.68
C MET A 297 -14.68 -6.01 14.96
N ALA A 298 -15.23 -5.17 14.07
CA ALA A 298 -16.56 -4.60 14.21
C ALA A 298 -17.67 -5.65 14.11
N ALA A 299 -17.47 -6.71 13.33
CA ALA A 299 -18.49 -7.72 13.05
C ALA A 299 -18.99 -8.49 14.27
N VAL A 300 -18.17 -8.62 15.32
CA VAL A 300 -18.50 -9.41 16.53
C VAL A 300 -18.54 -8.57 17.81
N ARG A 301 -18.35 -7.24 17.72
CA ARG A 301 -18.46 -6.38 18.89
C ARG A 301 -19.92 -6.07 19.25
N ARG A 302 -20.20 -5.66 20.50
CA ARG A 302 -21.54 -5.22 20.92
C ARG A 302 -21.79 -3.77 20.49
N GLY A 303 -22.54 -3.57 19.40
CA GLY A 303 -22.95 -2.26 18.90
C GLY A 303 -22.72 -2.08 17.41
N THR A 304 -22.82 -0.84 16.95
CA THR A 304 -22.69 -0.46 15.55
C THR A 304 -21.37 0.27 15.30
N THR A 305 -20.72 -0.01 14.19
CA THR A 305 -19.52 0.71 13.76
C THR A 305 -19.74 1.33 12.39
N ARG A 306 -19.54 2.64 12.28
CA ARG A 306 -19.61 3.38 11.02
C ARG A 306 -18.21 3.75 10.56
N PHE A 307 -17.83 3.25 9.38
CA PHE A 307 -16.61 3.62 8.67
C PHE A 307 -16.95 4.67 7.63
N THR A 308 -16.21 5.79 7.64
CA THR A 308 -16.48 6.95 6.77
C THR A 308 -15.20 7.41 6.07
N HIS A 309 -15.32 8.27 5.05
CA HIS A 309 -14.22 8.79 4.23
C HIS A 309 -13.46 7.63 3.55
N ALA A 310 -14.21 6.75 2.92
CA ALA A 310 -13.72 5.49 2.38
C ALA A 310 -14.03 5.30 0.88
N ALA A 311 -14.68 6.26 0.19
CA ALA A 311 -15.09 6.15 -1.22
C ALA A 311 -13.94 5.71 -2.15
N ARG A 312 -12.73 6.23 -1.92
CA ARG A 312 -11.54 5.86 -2.72
C ARG A 312 -11.10 4.40 -2.57
N LEU A 313 -11.60 3.68 -1.56
CA LEU A 313 -11.35 2.24 -1.42
C LEU A 313 -11.97 1.41 -2.54
N ARG A 314 -12.94 1.97 -3.27
CA ARG A 314 -13.50 1.38 -4.49
C ARG A 314 -12.49 1.31 -5.65
N LEU A 315 -11.45 2.15 -5.60
CA LEU A 315 -10.39 2.29 -6.61
C LEU A 315 -9.12 1.50 -6.28
N LYS A 316 -9.19 0.57 -5.33
CA LYS A 316 -8.06 -0.27 -4.92
C LYS A 316 -7.97 -1.55 -5.78
N GLU A 317 -7.24 -2.57 -5.31
CA GLU A 317 -7.08 -3.88 -5.95
C GLU A 317 -8.42 -4.55 -6.24
N SER A 318 -9.37 -4.34 -5.35
CA SER A 318 -10.80 -4.63 -5.50
C SER A 318 -11.61 -3.37 -5.16
N ASP A 319 -12.92 -3.36 -5.42
CA ASP A 319 -13.81 -2.44 -4.70
C ASP A 319 -13.89 -2.92 -3.24
N ARG A 320 -13.00 -2.37 -2.37
CA ARG A 320 -12.87 -2.83 -0.99
C ARG A 320 -14.10 -2.59 -0.13
N LEU A 321 -14.92 -1.59 -0.43
CA LEU A 321 -16.19 -1.43 0.28
C LEU A 321 -17.11 -2.60 -0.04
N ALA A 322 -17.35 -2.86 -1.32
CA ALA A 322 -18.18 -3.96 -1.77
C ALA A 322 -17.64 -5.34 -1.36
N THR A 323 -16.32 -5.55 -1.47
CA THR A 323 -15.71 -6.86 -1.15
C THR A 323 -15.69 -7.15 0.34
N VAL A 324 -15.43 -6.16 1.21
CA VAL A 324 -15.55 -6.31 2.66
C VAL A 324 -17.00 -6.59 3.06
N ALA A 325 -17.95 -5.88 2.47
CA ALA A 325 -19.37 -6.12 2.74
C ALA A 325 -19.80 -7.54 2.33
N ARG A 326 -19.38 -8.01 1.14
CA ARG A 326 -19.64 -9.39 0.68
C ARG A 326 -18.98 -10.43 1.58
N MET A 327 -17.71 -10.24 1.95
CA MET A 327 -16.98 -11.11 2.86
C MET A 327 -17.72 -11.26 4.20
N LEU A 328 -18.09 -10.16 4.84
CA LEU A 328 -18.81 -10.22 6.11
C LEU A 328 -20.17 -10.90 5.97
N LYS A 329 -20.95 -10.59 4.93
CA LYS A 329 -22.25 -11.26 4.67
C LYS A 329 -22.09 -12.76 4.43
N ALA A 330 -21.05 -13.17 3.67
CA ALA A 330 -20.76 -14.58 3.41
C ALA A 330 -20.41 -15.37 4.70
N LEU A 331 -19.86 -14.69 5.69
CA LEU A 331 -19.58 -15.25 7.01
C LEU A 331 -20.75 -15.16 8.00
N GLY A 332 -21.90 -14.56 7.58
CA GLY A 332 -23.07 -14.36 8.43
C GLY A 332 -23.07 -13.07 9.24
N GLY A 333 -22.18 -12.13 8.92
CA GLY A 333 -22.14 -10.79 9.53
C GLY A 333 -23.21 -9.86 8.96
N ALA A 334 -23.56 -8.84 9.73
CA ALA A 334 -24.54 -7.82 9.35
C ALA A 334 -23.84 -6.51 8.97
N VAL A 335 -23.99 -6.09 7.73
CA VAL A 335 -23.30 -4.91 7.18
C VAL A 335 -24.16 -4.21 6.13
N SER A 336 -24.18 -2.88 6.17
CA SER A 336 -24.72 -2.00 5.15
C SER A 336 -23.60 -1.29 4.43
N GLU A 337 -23.62 -1.33 3.10
CA GLU A 337 -22.69 -0.60 2.26
C GLU A 337 -23.29 0.76 1.92
N GLU A 338 -22.46 1.80 2.05
CA GLU A 338 -22.77 3.19 1.75
C GLU A 338 -21.85 3.70 0.63
N GLU A 339 -22.15 4.81 0.01
CA GLU A 339 -21.35 5.39 -1.06
C GLU A 339 -19.90 5.66 -0.59
N ASP A 340 -19.75 6.25 0.60
CA ASP A 340 -18.47 6.64 1.19
C ASP A 340 -18.10 5.83 2.45
N GLY A 341 -18.63 4.61 2.60
CA GLY A 341 -18.30 3.85 3.80
C GLY A 341 -19.04 2.54 3.97
N LEU A 342 -18.95 2.03 5.20
CA LEU A 342 -19.66 0.84 5.65
C LEU A 342 -20.24 1.07 7.05
N THR A 343 -21.44 0.57 7.28
CA THR A 343 -21.97 0.42 8.64
C THR A 343 -22.03 -1.08 8.98
N VAL A 344 -21.26 -1.48 9.99
CA VAL A 344 -21.20 -2.87 10.48
C VAL A 344 -21.98 -2.97 11.78
N TYR A 345 -22.93 -3.90 11.82
CA TYR A 345 -23.73 -4.22 13.00
C TYR A 345 -23.14 -5.47 13.64
N GLY A 346 -22.66 -5.36 14.88
CA GLY A 346 -22.06 -6.49 15.55
C GLY A 346 -23.06 -7.62 15.82
N VAL A 347 -22.65 -8.85 15.51
CA VAL A 347 -23.43 -10.07 15.75
C VAL A 347 -22.78 -10.91 16.83
N SER A 348 -23.55 -11.77 17.49
CA SER A 348 -23.03 -12.67 18.54
C SER A 348 -22.16 -13.79 17.98
N THR A 349 -22.45 -14.24 16.76
CA THR A 349 -21.79 -15.38 16.11
C THR A 349 -21.64 -15.14 14.62
N LEU A 350 -20.58 -15.71 14.05
CA LEU A 350 -20.36 -15.84 12.62
C LEU A 350 -20.45 -17.33 12.27
N PRO A 351 -21.45 -17.77 11.50
CA PRO A 351 -21.58 -19.17 11.09
C PRO A 351 -20.37 -19.74 10.36
N GLY A 352 -19.69 -18.93 9.56
CA GLY A 352 -18.68 -19.39 8.61
C GLY A 352 -19.28 -19.44 7.20
N GLY A 353 -18.52 -19.93 6.21
CA GLY A 353 -19.01 -20.01 4.84
C GLY A 353 -17.89 -19.91 3.78
N VAL A 354 -18.28 -19.52 2.56
CA VAL A 354 -17.34 -19.41 1.42
C VAL A 354 -17.13 -17.93 1.08
N VAL A 355 -15.87 -17.51 1.10
CA VAL A 355 -15.44 -16.15 0.79
C VAL A 355 -14.66 -16.16 -0.53
N ASP A 356 -15.01 -15.25 -1.43
CA ASP A 356 -14.20 -14.91 -2.59
C ASP A 356 -13.15 -13.87 -2.16
N GLY A 357 -11.86 -14.20 -2.28
CA GLY A 357 -10.73 -13.31 -1.99
C GLY A 357 -10.62 -12.12 -2.94
N ALA A 358 -11.38 -12.11 -4.04
CA ALA A 358 -11.50 -11.01 -5.02
C ALA A 358 -10.13 -10.51 -5.52
N ASN A 359 -9.15 -11.40 -5.59
CA ASN A 359 -7.75 -11.09 -5.93
C ASN A 359 -7.17 -9.96 -5.05
N ASP A 360 -7.66 -9.79 -3.82
CA ASP A 360 -7.21 -8.76 -2.87
C ASP A 360 -6.69 -9.43 -1.58
N HIS A 361 -5.38 -9.29 -1.37
CA HIS A 361 -4.68 -9.88 -0.22
C HIS A 361 -5.31 -9.49 1.12
N ARG A 362 -5.87 -8.28 1.23
CA ARG A 362 -6.48 -7.80 2.48
C ARG A 362 -7.82 -8.47 2.76
N ILE A 363 -8.57 -8.83 1.72
CA ILE A 363 -9.82 -9.59 1.86
C ILE A 363 -9.50 -11.02 2.30
N VAL A 364 -8.51 -11.67 1.68
CA VAL A 364 -8.06 -13.01 2.05
C VAL A 364 -7.62 -13.05 3.52
N MET A 365 -6.74 -12.14 3.93
CA MET A 365 -6.26 -12.09 5.32
C MET A 365 -7.38 -11.76 6.31
N ALA A 366 -8.28 -10.84 5.98
CA ALA A 366 -9.43 -10.51 6.82
C ALA A 366 -10.36 -11.72 7.03
N ALA A 367 -10.65 -12.46 5.96
CA ALA A 367 -11.45 -13.68 6.02
C ALA A 367 -10.77 -14.76 6.88
N ALA A 368 -9.45 -14.95 6.72
CA ALA A 368 -8.67 -15.88 7.53
C ALA A 368 -8.70 -15.55 9.02
N ILE A 369 -8.58 -14.26 9.36
CA ILE A 369 -8.67 -13.80 10.75
C ILE A 369 -10.11 -13.96 11.29
N ALA A 370 -11.14 -13.62 10.50
CA ALA A 370 -12.53 -13.81 10.90
C ALA A 370 -12.85 -15.29 11.18
N ALA A 371 -12.25 -16.22 10.40
CA ALA A 371 -12.41 -17.66 10.58
C ALA A 371 -12.03 -18.13 12.00
N THR A 372 -11.10 -17.46 12.67
CA THR A 372 -10.71 -17.82 14.05
C THR A 372 -11.88 -17.74 15.06
N ARG A 373 -12.96 -17.04 14.69
CA ARG A 373 -14.14 -16.80 15.55
C ARG A 373 -15.43 -17.38 14.96
N CYS A 374 -15.40 -17.95 13.75
CA CYS A 374 -16.54 -18.61 13.15
C CYS A 374 -16.93 -19.89 13.92
N GLN A 375 -18.17 -20.32 13.76
CA GLN A 375 -18.68 -21.58 14.34
C GLN A 375 -18.34 -22.79 13.44
N GLY A 376 -18.35 -22.60 12.13
CA GLY A 376 -18.05 -23.61 11.13
C GLY A 376 -16.88 -23.20 10.21
N PRO A 377 -16.43 -24.12 9.33
CA PRO A 377 -15.31 -23.88 8.44
C PRO A 377 -15.52 -22.69 7.54
N VAL A 378 -14.41 -22.06 7.16
CA VAL A 378 -14.38 -20.95 6.19
C VAL A 378 -13.53 -21.37 5.01
N THR A 379 -14.11 -21.39 3.82
CA THR A 379 -13.40 -21.60 2.56
C THR A 379 -13.09 -20.27 1.93
N ILE A 380 -11.83 -20.01 1.58
CA ILE A 380 -11.38 -18.79 0.93
C ILE A 380 -10.85 -19.14 -0.46
N ARG A 381 -11.48 -18.59 -1.49
CA ARG A 381 -11.06 -18.73 -2.89
C ARG A 381 -10.03 -17.66 -3.24
N GLY A 382 -9.03 -18.02 -4.07
CA GLY A 382 -7.98 -17.11 -4.47
C GLY A 382 -7.04 -16.72 -3.32
N ALA A 383 -6.76 -17.65 -2.43
CA ALA A 383 -5.99 -17.45 -1.21
C ALA A 383 -4.51 -17.11 -1.45
N GLU A 384 -3.99 -17.35 -2.66
CA GLU A 384 -2.65 -16.94 -3.10
C GLU A 384 -2.44 -15.44 -3.15
N ALA A 385 -3.50 -14.64 -3.21
CA ALA A 385 -3.42 -13.19 -3.27
C ALA A 385 -2.61 -12.57 -2.11
N VAL A 386 -2.43 -13.26 -0.99
CA VAL A 386 -1.57 -12.82 0.11
C VAL A 386 -0.13 -12.56 -0.31
N LYS A 387 0.37 -13.23 -1.38
CA LYS A 387 1.72 -13.06 -1.91
C LYS A 387 2.02 -11.63 -2.37
N LYS A 388 1.00 -10.83 -2.69
CA LYS A 388 1.16 -9.43 -3.10
C LYS A 388 1.76 -8.54 -2.01
N SER A 389 1.60 -8.91 -0.72
CA SER A 389 2.08 -8.08 0.39
C SER A 389 2.57 -8.83 1.62
N TYR A 390 2.16 -10.09 1.79
CA TYR A 390 2.55 -10.92 2.95
C TYR A 390 2.76 -12.37 2.49
N PRO A 391 3.85 -12.68 1.76
CA PRO A 391 4.10 -14.02 1.20
C PRO A 391 4.05 -15.14 2.24
N ASN A 392 4.51 -14.87 3.46
CA ASN A 392 4.58 -15.83 4.55
C ASN A 392 3.31 -15.90 5.42
N PHE A 393 2.20 -15.24 5.02
CA PHE A 393 1.00 -15.13 5.84
C PHE A 393 0.48 -16.51 6.31
N TRP A 394 0.34 -17.48 5.40
CA TRP A 394 -0.17 -18.80 5.74
C TRP A 394 0.75 -19.55 6.68
N ARG A 395 2.06 -19.50 6.45
CA ARG A 395 3.05 -20.10 7.34
C ARG A 395 2.98 -19.50 8.76
N ASP A 396 2.89 -18.18 8.86
CA ASP A 396 2.79 -17.51 10.15
C ASP A 396 1.46 -17.81 10.85
N TYR A 397 0.37 -17.90 10.08
CA TYR A 397 -0.95 -18.29 10.58
C TYR A 397 -0.94 -19.71 11.17
N GLU A 398 -0.32 -20.68 10.48
CA GLU A 398 -0.18 -22.06 10.96
C GLU A 398 0.77 -22.18 12.16
N ASN A 399 1.89 -21.45 12.16
CA ASN A 399 2.82 -21.39 13.29
C ASN A 399 2.16 -20.86 14.58
N LEU A 400 1.13 -20.05 14.45
CA LEU A 400 0.30 -19.56 15.57
C LEU A 400 -0.81 -20.53 15.96
N GLY A 401 -0.84 -21.72 15.36
CA GLY A 401 -1.81 -22.78 15.66
C GLY A 401 -3.06 -22.73 14.80
N GLY A 402 -3.09 -21.93 13.73
CA GLY A 402 -4.17 -21.94 12.76
C GLY A 402 -4.24 -23.27 12.00
N ALA A 403 -5.44 -23.69 11.65
CA ALA A 403 -5.68 -24.93 10.91
C ALA A 403 -6.13 -24.58 9.47
N VAL A 404 -5.21 -24.71 8.53
CA VAL A 404 -5.42 -24.41 7.10
C VAL A 404 -5.28 -25.69 6.29
N HIS A 405 -6.21 -25.91 5.37
CA HIS A 405 -6.17 -27.00 4.41
C HIS A 405 -6.27 -26.43 3.00
N VAL A 406 -5.32 -26.75 2.15
CA VAL A 406 -5.33 -26.39 0.72
C VAL A 406 -6.25 -27.38 -0.01
N LEU A 407 -7.21 -26.81 -0.77
CA LEU A 407 -8.21 -27.57 -1.53
C LEU A 407 -7.75 -27.88 -2.96
#